data_876d045819e9659db1c8714faca98d1d
#
_entry.id   876d045819e9659db1c8714faca98d1d
#
_cell.length_a   1.000
_cell.length_b   1.000
_cell.length_c   1.000
_cell.angle_alpha   90.00
_cell.angle_beta   90.00
_cell.angle_gamma   90.00
#
_symmetry.space_group_name_H-M   'P 1'
#
loop_
_entity.id
_entity.type
_entity.pdbx_description
1 polymer ?
#
loop_
_entity_poly.entity_id
_entity_poly.type
_entity_poly.pdbx_seq_one_letter_code
_entity_poly.pdbx_strand_id
1 'polypeptide(L)'
;NQPSEVMILFIGQNGGYADLTDLIRMHQQMISHFKGKEYLVLGLSTGTESQRAEYEKQMKQAFGRRFVSLREYLAHPVYDTDGKTVISCYGLDDAGLDPTDADIERIKQGQVPQTLLADSVHYTAATKTVIGTMLYKKMIELGILEQ
;
A
#
# COMPACT_ATOMS: atom_id res chain seq x y z
N ASN A 1 4.32 -7.80 30.69
CA ASN A 1 3.68 -7.09 29.59
C ASN A 1 3.47 -8.04 28.41
N GLN A 2 2.23 -8.26 28.07
CA GLN A 2 1.90 -8.99 26.85
C GLN A 2 2.30 -8.13 25.65
N PRO A 3 3.02 -8.70 24.66
CA PRO A 3 3.23 -7.96 23.41
C PRO A 3 1.87 -7.63 22.80
N SER A 4 1.73 -6.40 22.33
CA SER A 4 0.51 -5.99 21.63
C SER A 4 0.40 -6.76 20.32
N GLU A 5 -0.70 -7.46 20.14
CA GLU A 5 -1.00 -8.09 18.87
C GLU A 5 -1.49 -7.03 17.88
N VAL A 6 -0.96 -7.05 16.69
CA VAL A 6 -1.37 -6.16 15.58
C VAL A 6 -1.92 -7.02 14.47
N MET A 7 -3.13 -6.72 14.03
CA MET A 7 -3.72 -7.38 12.88
C MET A 7 -3.43 -6.55 11.63
N ILE A 8 -2.86 -7.18 10.62
CA ILE A 8 -2.63 -6.54 9.32
C ILE A 8 -3.55 -7.22 8.31
N LEU A 9 -4.48 -6.45 7.75
CA LEU A 9 -5.44 -6.93 6.76
C LEU A 9 -4.99 -6.52 5.35
N PHE A 10 -4.85 -7.50 4.48
CA PHE A 10 -4.57 -7.29 3.06
C PHE A 10 -5.50 -8.20 2.25
N ILE A 11 -6.71 -7.75 2.02
CA ILE A 11 -7.76 -8.51 1.33
C ILE A 11 -8.40 -7.69 0.22
N GLY A 12 -9.01 -8.39 -0.74
CA GLY A 12 -9.76 -7.79 -1.85
C GLY A 12 -9.10 -7.92 -3.22
N GLN A 13 -7.84 -8.34 -3.28
CA GLN A 13 -7.12 -8.46 -4.55
C GLN A 13 -7.77 -9.49 -5.50
N ASN A 14 -8.29 -10.57 -4.95
CA ASN A 14 -8.87 -11.68 -5.73
C ASN A 14 -10.41 -11.62 -5.81
N GLY A 15 -11.01 -10.49 -5.43
CA GLY A 15 -12.46 -10.36 -5.39
C GLY A 15 -13.07 -11.02 -4.16
N GLY A 16 -14.25 -11.64 -4.33
CA GLY A 16 -14.98 -12.27 -3.23
C GLY A 16 -15.90 -11.31 -2.48
N TYR A 17 -16.23 -10.18 -3.06
CA TYR A 17 -17.14 -9.16 -2.51
C TYR A 17 -18.03 -8.61 -3.62
N ALA A 18 -19.20 -8.11 -3.24
CA ALA A 18 -20.20 -7.61 -4.20
C ALA A 18 -19.82 -6.22 -4.73
N ASP A 19 -19.43 -5.32 -3.83
CA ASP A 19 -19.05 -3.93 -4.12
C ASP A 19 -18.15 -3.38 -3.01
N LEU A 20 -17.79 -2.10 -3.08
CA LEU A 20 -16.90 -1.48 -2.08
C LEU A 20 -17.55 -1.44 -0.68
N THR A 21 -18.86 -1.23 -0.59
CA THR A 21 -19.56 -1.26 0.69
C THR A 21 -19.43 -2.64 1.34
N ASP A 22 -19.59 -3.69 0.55
CA ASP A 22 -19.41 -5.08 1.02
C ASP A 22 -17.97 -5.35 1.44
N LEU A 23 -17.00 -4.89 0.66
CA LEU A 23 -15.57 -5.05 1.01
C LEU A 23 -15.24 -4.36 2.34
N ILE A 24 -15.69 -3.14 2.55
CA ILE A 24 -15.48 -2.40 3.79
C ILE A 24 -16.15 -3.14 4.97
N ARG A 25 -17.37 -3.63 4.77
CA ARG A 25 -18.08 -4.42 5.78
C ARG A 25 -17.31 -5.67 6.17
N MET A 26 -16.70 -6.36 5.20
CA MET A 26 -15.87 -7.54 5.47
C MET A 26 -14.66 -7.19 6.34
N HIS A 27 -13.97 -6.08 6.03
CA HIS A 27 -12.87 -5.60 6.88
C HIS A 27 -13.35 -5.29 8.30
N GLN A 28 -14.46 -4.57 8.42
CA GLN A 28 -15.02 -4.19 9.72
C GLN A 28 -15.41 -5.41 10.56
N GLN A 29 -15.96 -6.46 9.92
CA GLN A 29 -16.27 -7.71 10.60
C GLN A 29 -15.01 -8.39 11.14
N MET A 30 -13.95 -8.46 10.34
CA MET A 30 -12.69 -9.05 10.79
C MET A 30 -12.10 -8.27 11.97
N ILE A 31 -12.13 -6.94 11.90
CA ILE A 31 -11.66 -6.07 12.97
C ILE A 31 -12.48 -6.30 14.25
N SER A 32 -13.81 -6.42 14.12
CA SER A 32 -14.69 -6.63 15.28
C SER A 32 -14.46 -7.96 15.99
N HIS A 33 -14.00 -8.97 15.27
CA HIS A 33 -13.67 -10.28 15.85
C HIS A 33 -12.26 -10.35 16.41
N PHE A 34 -11.42 -9.38 16.08
CA PHE A 34 -10.05 -9.33 16.58
C PHE A 34 -10.03 -8.79 18.01
N LYS A 35 -9.44 -9.55 18.91
CA LYS A 35 -9.40 -9.19 20.34
C LYS A 35 -8.33 -8.14 20.68
N GLY A 36 -7.37 -7.94 19.79
CA GLY A 36 -6.37 -6.89 19.94
C GLY A 36 -6.95 -5.51 19.65
N LYS A 37 -6.20 -4.47 19.99
CA LYS A 37 -6.65 -3.08 19.82
C LYS A 37 -6.10 -2.43 18.57
N GLU A 38 -5.04 -3.00 18.00
CA GLU A 38 -4.27 -2.34 16.95
C GLU A 38 -4.40 -3.11 15.64
N TYR A 39 -4.61 -2.38 14.57
CA TYR A 39 -4.71 -2.96 13.23
C TYR A 39 -4.25 -1.98 12.17
N LEU A 40 -3.86 -2.53 11.02
CA LEU A 40 -3.63 -1.81 9.78
C LEU A 40 -4.44 -2.47 8.66
N VAL A 41 -4.94 -1.65 7.75
CA VAL A 41 -5.63 -2.08 6.53
C VAL A 41 -4.79 -1.68 5.35
N LEU A 42 -4.30 -2.66 4.59
CA LEU A 42 -3.46 -2.41 3.43
C LEU A 42 -4.32 -2.30 2.17
N GLY A 43 -4.05 -1.27 1.39
CA GLY A 43 -4.69 -1.06 0.10
C GLY A 43 -4.09 -1.92 -0.99
N LEU A 44 -4.87 -2.12 -2.05
CA LEU A 44 -4.46 -2.90 -3.22
C LEU A 44 -3.33 -2.20 -3.97
N SER A 45 -2.40 -2.98 -4.48
CA SER A 45 -1.22 -2.46 -5.19
C SER A 45 -1.38 -2.40 -6.70
N THR A 46 -2.40 -3.04 -7.25
CA THR A 46 -2.62 -3.08 -8.70
C THR A 46 -3.47 -1.93 -9.19
N GLY A 47 -3.32 -1.59 -10.46
CA GLY A 47 -4.10 -0.56 -11.13
C GLY A 47 -3.45 0.81 -11.07
N THR A 48 -3.99 1.73 -11.87
CA THR A 48 -3.58 3.13 -11.91
C THR A 48 -4.24 3.94 -10.81
N GLU A 49 -3.73 5.15 -10.56
CA GLU A 49 -4.35 6.07 -9.61
C GLU A 49 -5.83 6.30 -9.92
N SER A 50 -6.17 6.55 -11.19
CA SER A 50 -7.56 6.80 -11.57
C SER A 50 -8.46 5.58 -11.38
N GLN A 51 -7.95 4.38 -11.63
CA GLN A 51 -8.71 3.14 -11.44
C GLN A 51 -8.98 2.86 -9.95
N ARG A 52 -8.12 3.31 -9.06
CA ARG A 52 -8.21 3.07 -7.61
C ARG A 52 -8.74 4.26 -6.81
N ALA A 53 -9.02 5.39 -7.46
CA ALA A 53 -9.37 6.64 -6.78
C ALA A 53 -10.58 6.48 -5.84
N GLU A 54 -11.66 5.90 -6.31
CA GLU A 54 -12.87 5.73 -5.49
C GLU A 54 -12.67 4.71 -4.36
N TYR A 55 -12.02 3.59 -4.66
CA TYR A 55 -11.66 2.59 -3.66
C TYR A 55 -10.82 3.20 -2.53
N GLU A 56 -9.74 3.88 -2.88
CA GLU A 56 -8.83 4.47 -1.89
C GLU A 56 -9.52 5.57 -1.07
N LYS A 57 -10.37 6.36 -1.71
CA LYS A 57 -11.17 7.39 -1.03
C LYS A 57 -12.08 6.77 0.04
N GLN A 58 -12.83 5.75 -0.32
CA GLN A 58 -13.75 5.09 0.61
C GLN A 58 -13.02 4.35 1.73
N MET A 59 -11.88 3.72 1.43
CA MET A 59 -11.06 3.06 2.44
C MET A 59 -10.47 4.07 3.43
N LYS A 60 -9.98 5.21 2.95
CA LYS A 60 -9.50 6.29 3.82
C LYS A 60 -10.60 6.84 4.72
N GLN A 61 -11.82 6.98 4.20
CA GLN A 61 -12.97 7.41 5.00
C GLN A 61 -13.34 6.39 6.08
N ALA A 62 -13.30 5.11 5.75
CA ALA A 62 -13.68 4.04 6.67
C ALA A 62 -12.64 3.77 7.76
N PHE A 63 -11.35 3.82 7.44
CA PHE A 63 -10.28 3.36 8.34
C PHE A 63 -9.30 4.47 8.74
N GLY A 64 -9.41 5.65 8.14
CA GLY A 64 -8.57 6.80 8.49
C GLY A 64 -7.08 6.50 8.34
N ARG A 65 -6.30 6.87 9.34
CA ARG A 65 -4.84 6.71 9.34
C ARG A 65 -4.40 5.25 9.38
N ARG A 66 -5.30 4.32 9.67
CA ARG A 66 -5.01 2.87 9.68
C ARG A 66 -5.04 2.26 8.29
N PHE A 67 -5.58 2.98 7.30
CA PHE A 67 -5.51 2.58 5.90
C PHE A 67 -4.19 3.03 5.30
N VAL A 68 -3.45 2.07 4.70
CA VAL A 68 -2.17 2.32 4.03
C VAL A 68 -2.30 1.87 2.59
N SER A 69 -2.28 2.83 1.66
CA SER A 69 -2.28 2.51 0.22
C SER A 69 -0.88 2.09 -0.20
N LEU A 70 -0.70 0.80 -0.48
CA LEU A 70 0.56 0.27 -0.99
C LEU A 70 0.87 0.86 -2.37
N ARG A 71 -0.16 0.98 -3.24
CA ARG A 71 0.00 1.59 -4.56
C ARG A 71 0.54 3.01 -4.45
N GLU A 72 -0.10 3.84 -3.62
CA GLU A 72 0.24 5.25 -3.47
C GLU A 72 1.69 5.43 -2.97
N TYR A 73 2.11 4.63 -2.01
CA TYR A 73 3.49 4.68 -1.52
C TYR A 73 4.49 4.17 -2.56
N LEU A 74 4.29 2.95 -3.07
CA LEU A 74 5.24 2.31 -3.96
C LEU A 74 5.40 3.06 -5.27
N ALA A 75 4.31 3.61 -5.81
CA ALA A 75 4.30 4.36 -7.06
C ALA A 75 4.46 5.87 -6.88
N HIS A 76 4.71 6.35 -5.65
CA HIS A 76 4.86 7.78 -5.39
C HIS A 76 6.03 8.33 -6.20
N PRO A 77 5.79 9.29 -7.10
CA PRO A 77 6.83 9.73 -8.02
C PRO A 77 7.94 10.51 -7.32
N VAL A 78 9.15 10.28 -7.78
CA VAL A 78 10.33 11.09 -7.47
C VAL A 78 10.63 11.93 -8.70
N TYR A 79 10.71 13.23 -8.52
CA TYR A 79 10.93 14.17 -9.62
C TYR A 79 12.39 14.60 -9.68
N ASP A 80 12.82 14.96 -10.90
CA ASP A 80 14.11 15.62 -11.12
C ASP A 80 14.07 17.05 -10.53
N THR A 81 15.18 17.75 -10.60
CA THR A 81 15.33 19.11 -10.07
C THR A 81 14.37 20.14 -10.67
N ASP A 82 13.80 19.85 -11.87
CA ASP A 82 12.77 20.67 -12.50
C ASP A 82 11.39 20.58 -11.82
N GLY A 83 11.22 19.62 -10.90
CA GLY A 83 9.95 19.39 -10.21
C GLY A 83 8.84 18.81 -11.08
N LYS A 84 9.14 18.38 -12.31
CA LYS A 84 8.16 17.95 -13.32
C LYS A 84 8.48 16.58 -13.92
N THR A 85 9.76 16.32 -14.19
CA THR A 85 10.19 15.08 -14.84
C THR A 85 10.28 13.96 -13.81
N VAL A 86 9.48 12.91 -14.00
CA VAL A 86 9.52 11.71 -13.16
C VAL A 86 10.78 10.92 -13.49
N ILE A 87 11.61 10.67 -12.49
CA ILE A 87 12.86 9.92 -12.64
C ILE A 87 12.88 8.60 -11.86
N SER A 88 11.99 8.41 -10.90
CA SER A 88 11.89 7.18 -10.11
C SER A 88 10.58 7.22 -9.30
N CYS A 89 10.45 6.30 -8.35
CA CYS A 89 9.41 6.30 -7.33
C CYS A 89 9.96 5.83 -6.00
N TYR A 90 9.20 6.04 -4.91
CA TYR A 90 9.63 5.64 -3.57
C TYR A 90 9.95 4.15 -3.49
N GLY A 91 9.13 3.30 -4.08
CA GLY A 91 9.35 1.86 -4.04
C GLY A 91 10.66 1.43 -4.69
N LEU A 92 10.99 2.00 -5.85
CA LEU A 92 12.26 1.71 -6.54
C LEU A 92 13.46 2.26 -5.76
N ASP A 93 13.37 3.50 -5.29
CA ASP A 93 14.46 4.12 -4.52
C ASP A 93 14.75 3.34 -3.25
N ASP A 94 13.72 2.95 -2.51
CA ASP A 94 13.87 2.17 -1.28
C ASP A 94 14.44 0.77 -1.54
N ALA A 95 14.13 0.19 -2.70
CA ALA A 95 14.67 -1.11 -3.12
C ALA A 95 16.07 -1.01 -3.72
N GLY A 96 16.57 0.20 -3.99
CA GLY A 96 17.86 0.41 -4.65
C GLY A 96 17.87 -0.02 -6.11
N LEU A 97 16.74 0.11 -6.80
CA LEU A 97 16.57 -0.32 -8.19
C LEU A 97 16.34 0.88 -9.10
N ASP A 98 16.94 0.82 -10.30
CA ASP A 98 16.74 1.84 -11.32
C ASP A 98 15.49 1.53 -12.15
N PRO A 99 14.70 2.55 -12.55
CA PRO A 99 13.54 2.35 -13.39
C PRO A 99 13.91 2.06 -14.84
N THR A 100 13.10 1.24 -15.51
CA THR A 100 13.06 1.15 -16.97
C THR A 100 12.19 2.27 -17.54
N ASP A 101 12.24 2.50 -18.85
CA ASP A 101 11.33 3.46 -19.50
C ASP A 101 9.87 3.07 -19.30
N ALA A 102 9.56 1.77 -19.36
CA ALA A 102 8.21 1.26 -19.10
C ALA A 102 7.79 1.53 -17.65
N ASP A 103 8.69 1.40 -16.69
CA ASP A 103 8.41 1.74 -15.28
C ASP A 103 8.04 3.21 -15.12
N ILE A 104 8.77 4.11 -15.77
CA ILE A 104 8.48 5.55 -15.73
C ILE A 104 7.07 5.85 -16.22
N GLU A 105 6.65 5.22 -17.33
CA GLU A 105 5.29 5.41 -17.85
C GLU A 105 4.21 4.92 -16.88
N ARG A 106 4.45 3.82 -16.18
CA ARG A 106 3.54 3.32 -15.15
C ARG A 106 3.48 4.27 -13.94
N ILE A 107 4.63 4.75 -13.48
CA ILE A 107 4.72 5.68 -12.35
C ILE A 107 3.94 6.96 -12.64
N LYS A 108 4.01 7.50 -13.86
CA LYS A 108 3.24 8.67 -14.28
C LYS A 108 1.73 8.47 -14.14
N GLN A 109 1.25 7.25 -14.22
CA GLN A 109 -0.16 6.89 -14.05
C GLN A 109 -0.50 6.50 -12.61
N GLY A 110 0.44 6.63 -11.68
CA GLY A 110 0.26 6.18 -10.31
C GLY A 110 0.18 4.67 -10.17
N GLN A 111 0.78 3.94 -11.12
CA GLN A 111 0.80 2.48 -11.16
C GLN A 111 2.14 1.95 -10.66
N VAL A 112 2.10 0.92 -9.81
CA VAL A 112 3.32 0.26 -9.33
C VAL A 112 4.12 -0.26 -10.52
N PRO A 113 5.42 0.09 -10.64
CA PRO A 113 6.23 -0.33 -11.77
C PRO A 113 6.50 -1.83 -11.78
N GLN A 114 6.62 -2.41 -12.98
CA GLN A 114 6.80 -3.85 -13.16
C GLN A 114 8.08 -4.36 -12.47
N THR A 115 9.12 -3.57 -12.39
CA THR A 115 10.37 -3.94 -11.72
C THR A 115 10.18 -4.32 -10.25
N LEU A 116 9.14 -3.81 -9.59
CA LEU A 116 8.79 -4.15 -8.20
C LEU A 116 7.93 -5.42 -8.10
N LEU A 117 7.50 -5.99 -9.20
CA LEU A 117 6.58 -7.12 -9.25
C LEU A 117 7.27 -8.36 -9.84
N ALA A 118 6.99 -9.53 -9.27
CA ALA A 118 7.45 -10.81 -9.80
C ALA A 118 6.59 -11.28 -10.99
N ASP A 119 5.31 -10.88 -10.98
CA ASP A 119 4.33 -11.12 -12.04
C ASP A 119 3.38 -9.91 -12.11
N SER A 120 2.14 -10.09 -12.52
CA SER A 120 1.18 -8.97 -12.62
C SER A 120 0.66 -8.47 -11.26
N VAL A 121 0.81 -9.24 -10.18
CA VAL A 121 0.18 -8.94 -8.88
C VAL A 121 1.08 -9.18 -7.66
N HIS A 122 2.07 -10.07 -7.76
CA HIS A 122 2.92 -10.44 -6.63
C HIS A 122 4.18 -9.58 -6.59
N TYR A 123 4.60 -9.23 -5.39
CA TYR A 123 5.82 -8.44 -5.15
C TYR A 123 7.08 -9.30 -5.24
N THR A 124 8.18 -8.70 -5.69
CA THR A 124 9.51 -9.31 -5.53
C THR A 124 9.90 -9.37 -4.04
N ALA A 125 10.92 -10.18 -3.72
CA ALA A 125 11.47 -10.22 -2.36
C ALA A 125 11.95 -8.84 -1.88
N ALA A 126 12.64 -8.09 -2.76
CA ALA A 126 13.11 -6.74 -2.45
C ALA A 126 11.93 -5.79 -2.11
N THR A 127 10.84 -5.87 -2.87
CA THR A 127 9.64 -5.06 -2.62
C THR A 127 8.98 -5.43 -1.31
N LYS A 128 8.91 -6.72 -0.97
CA LYS A 128 8.38 -7.17 0.33
C LYS A 128 9.16 -6.57 1.51
N THR A 129 10.47 -6.48 1.39
CA THR A 129 11.33 -5.82 2.40
C THR A 129 11.00 -4.33 2.51
N VAL A 130 10.83 -3.64 1.39
CA VAL A 130 10.43 -2.22 1.35
C VAL A 130 9.08 -2.03 2.07
N ILE A 131 8.10 -2.87 1.77
CA ILE A 131 6.77 -2.82 2.40
C ILE A 131 6.89 -3.05 3.91
N GLY A 132 7.66 -4.06 4.33
CA GLY A 132 7.86 -4.35 5.74
C GLY A 132 8.46 -3.17 6.50
N THR A 133 9.45 -2.51 5.94
CA THR A 133 10.06 -1.31 6.51
C THR A 133 9.07 -0.15 6.60
N MET A 134 8.30 0.05 5.54
CA MET A 134 7.28 1.11 5.50
C MET A 134 6.19 0.88 6.55
N LEU A 135 5.73 -0.36 6.71
CA LEU A 135 4.74 -0.71 7.72
C LEU A 135 5.28 -0.54 9.15
N TYR A 136 6.53 -0.91 9.37
CA TYR A 136 7.19 -0.68 10.66
C TYR A 136 7.19 0.80 11.03
N LYS A 137 7.61 1.67 10.10
CA LYS A 137 7.59 3.12 10.31
C LYS A 137 6.17 3.64 10.57
N LYS A 138 5.18 3.11 9.86
CA LYS A 138 3.78 3.48 10.03
C LYS A 138 3.26 3.10 11.41
N MET A 139 3.62 1.93 11.91
CA MET A 139 3.24 1.49 13.25
C MET A 139 3.88 2.36 14.34
N ILE A 140 5.11 2.81 14.15
CA ILE A 140 5.74 3.79 15.06
C ILE A 140 4.98 5.12 15.00
N GLU A 141 4.68 5.63 13.81
CA GLU A 141 3.95 6.88 13.61
C GLU A 141 2.57 6.86 14.30
N LEU A 142 1.89 5.71 14.28
CA LEU A 142 0.58 5.54 14.91
C LEU A 142 0.66 5.25 16.42
N GLY A 143 1.86 5.12 16.99
CA GLY A 143 2.04 4.78 18.39
C GLY A 143 1.78 3.32 18.72
N ILE A 144 1.71 2.45 17.72
CA ILE A 144 1.50 1.00 17.91
C ILE A 144 2.78 0.33 18.41
N LEU A 145 3.93 0.76 17.89
CA LEU A 145 5.25 0.30 18.30
C LEU A 145 6.05 1.46 18.87
N GLU A 146 6.90 1.17 19.84
CA GLU A 146 7.88 2.10 20.37
C GLU A 146 9.19 1.98 19.60
N GLN A 147 9.91 3.10 19.50
CA GLN A 147 11.25 3.11 18.94
C GLN A 147 12.26 2.47 19.88
#